data_fac19058b83496480b04e67e121664f9
#
_entry.id   fac19058b83496480b04e67e121664f9
#
_cell.length_a   1.000
_cell.length_b   1.000
_cell.length_c   1.000
_cell.angle_alpha   90.00
_cell.angle_beta   90.00
_cell.angle_gamma   90.00
#
_symmetry.space_group_name_H-M   'P 1'
#
loop_
_entity.id
_entity.type
_entity.pdbx_description
1 polymer ?
#
loop_
_entity_poly.entity_id
_entity_poly.type
_entity_poly.pdbx_seq_one_letter_code
_entity_poly.pdbx_strand_id
1 'polypeptide(L)'
;AFDGKSNTIWHSNWKDGKSDKLKPQGSFDEIGGVINLGQKYTINQFSFTPRQGNASGQVTKADLYVKANEGDEWVKVAENTEFAADASKKTFYFDEQEVQFVKFVAKTSNDGWVAVSEFDVDNEKVKEMTVYAAAQKGGKVTSSAKDGKVMQHENVTVTATPNKEYKFAGWYDILTGEKVSDDAEYTFAVEMNTSLIAHFTKNGETPDPQPKEWTVTIDGTGHKVKDGETLTVEEPSKPGHAFAGFYLVGTDTAVDFTKPITSDMNVESRFTQYKVTAVESENGTITVSEMNDKGEVTVTAKANDGYIFKGWKVDGKETEALGTPYTFVPVKDTTVEAVYEKKDDTKVYHTVIINGQTVTVEDGKTLDRPADPVKEGYKFIGWFVDGKEFDFNTPITGDLKICLLYTSDAAD
;
A
#
# COMPACT_ATOMS: atom_id res chain seq x y z
N ALA A 1 -8.95 -25.67 -28.79
CA ALA A 1 -9.28 -24.66 -27.76
C ALA A 1 -8.43 -24.76 -26.49
N PHE A 2 -7.34 -25.47 -26.44
CA PHE A 2 -6.29 -25.48 -25.42
C PHE A 2 -4.92 -25.68 -26.05
N ASP A 3 -4.72 -25.15 -27.24
CA ASP A 3 -3.54 -25.38 -28.04
C ASP A 3 -2.79 -24.09 -28.39
N GLY A 4 -3.19 -22.98 -27.82
CA GLY A 4 -2.62 -21.65 -28.07
C GLY A 4 -2.85 -21.12 -29.49
N LYS A 5 -3.82 -21.70 -30.23
CA LYS A 5 -4.07 -21.34 -31.64
C LYS A 5 -5.46 -20.73 -31.81
N SER A 6 -5.53 -19.48 -32.22
CA SER A 6 -6.77 -18.75 -32.46
C SER A 6 -7.66 -19.29 -33.59
N ASN A 7 -7.14 -20.23 -34.39
CA ASN A 7 -7.86 -20.87 -35.51
C ASN A 7 -8.50 -22.22 -35.14
N THR A 8 -8.25 -22.76 -33.96
CA THR A 8 -8.96 -23.91 -33.39
C THR A 8 -10.17 -23.42 -32.63
N ILE A 9 -11.34 -23.91 -32.97
CA ILE A 9 -12.61 -23.40 -32.40
C ILE A 9 -13.40 -24.54 -31.80
N TRP A 10 -13.81 -24.41 -30.52
CA TRP A 10 -14.90 -25.15 -29.92
C TRP A 10 -16.20 -24.37 -30.14
N HIS A 11 -17.25 -25.04 -30.63
CA HIS A 11 -18.57 -24.43 -30.78
C HIS A 11 -19.70 -25.43 -30.52
N SER A 12 -20.88 -24.89 -30.14
CA SER A 12 -22.10 -25.69 -30.03
C SER A 12 -22.47 -26.35 -31.35
N ASN A 13 -23.02 -27.57 -31.26
CA ASN A 13 -23.33 -28.38 -32.44
C ASN A 13 -24.41 -27.72 -33.31
N TRP A 14 -24.14 -27.54 -34.61
CA TRP A 14 -25.04 -26.93 -35.59
C TRP A 14 -25.33 -27.83 -36.82
N LYS A 15 -24.74 -29.05 -36.88
CA LYS A 15 -24.75 -29.88 -38.14
C LYS A 15 -25.93 -30.82 -38.28
N ASP A 16 -26.62 -31.24 -37.19
CA ASP A 16 -27.54 -32.37 -37.28
C ASP A 16 -29.02 -31.95 -37.12
N GLY A 17 -29.39 -30.72 -37.46
CA GLY A 17 -30.76 -30.25 -37.37
C GLY A 17 -31.33 -30.16 -35.93
N LYS A 18 -30.54 -30.55 -34.94
CA LYS A 18 -30.73 -30.29 -33.52
C LYS A 18 -29.88 -29.10 -33.16
N SER A 19 -30.48 -27.91 -33.16
CA SER A 19 -29.72 -26.72 -32.79
C SER A 19 -29.51 -26.68 -31.29
N ASP A 20 -28.26 -26.78 -30.83
CA ASP A 20 -27.85 -26.44 -29.46
C ASP A 20 -27.84 -24.93 -29.26
N LYS A 21 -28.85 -24.23 -29.80
CA LYS A 21 -29.04 -22.79 -29.53
C LYS A 21 -29.50 -22.58 -28.11
N LEU A 22 -28.88 -21.62 -27.44
CA LEU A 22 -29.40 -21.07 -26.20
C LEU A 22 -30.78 -20.52 -26.42
N LYS A 23 -31.78 -21.04 -25.72
CA LYS A 23 -33.16 -20.56 -25.83
C LYS A 23 -33.31 -19.23 -25.07
N PRO A 24 -34.06 -18.24 -25.58
CA PRO A 24 -34.14 -16.91 -24.99
C PRO A 24 -34.76 -16.83 -23.60
N GLN A 25 -35.38 -17.87 -23.08
CA GLN A 25 -35.93 -17.90 -21.69
C GLN A 25 -35.95 -19.30 -21.10
N GLY A 26 -35.24 -19.49 -20.01
CA GLY A 26 -35.62 -20.27 -18.81
C GLY A 26 -35.51 -21.80 -18.83
N SER A 27 -35.16 -22.49 -19.91
CA SER A 27 -34.85 -23.93 -19.89
C SER A 27 -33.59 -24.17 -20.73
N PHE A 28 -32.46 -24.19 -20.06
CA PHE A 28 -31.21 -24.56 -20.66
C PHE A 28 -31.00 -26.06 -20.57
N ASP A 29 -31.03 -26.76 -21.71
CA ASP A 29 -30.11 -27.86 -21.87
C ASP A 29 -28.72 -27.22 -21.86
N GLU A 30 -27.91 -27.51 -20.85
CA GLU A 30 -26.62 -26.83 -20.59
C GLU A 30 -25.71 -26.85 -21.83
N ILE A 31 -25.52 -25.72 -22.47
CA ILE A 31 -24.47 -25.57 -23.48
C ILE A 31 -23.18 -25.23 -22.76
N GLY A 32 -22.40 -26.25 -22.52
CA GLY A 32 -21.16 -26.12 -21.80
C GLY A 32 -20.23 -27.29 -22.06
N GLY A 33 -19.08 -27.23 -21.50
CA GLY A 33 -18.06 -28.26 -21.56
C GLY A 33 -17.41 -28.49 -20.21
N VAL A 34 -17.03 -29.74 -19.96
CA VAL A 34 -16.14 -30.09 -18.87
C VAL A 34 -14.72 -30.18 -19.43
N ILE A 35 -13.82 -29.46 -18.81
CA ILE A 35 -12.42 -29.38 -19.15
C ILE A 35 -11.65 -30.11 -18.05
N ASN A 36 -10.85 -31.10 -18.42
CA ASN A 36 -9.89 -31.75 -17.54
C ASN A 36 -8.51 -31.17 -17.80
N LEU A 37 -7.90 -30.54 -16.79
CA LEU A 37 -6.58 -29.92 -16.87
C LEU A 37 -5.44 -30.94 -16.85
N GLY A 38 -5.75 -32.24 -16.69
CA GLY A 38 -4.79 -33.35 -16.68
C GLY A 38 -4.17 -33.61 -15.30
N GLN A 39 -3.97 -32.59 -14.52
CA GLN A 39 -3.53 -32.64 -13.12
C GLN A 39 -4.16 -31.51 -12.33
N LYS A 40 -3.96 -31.49 -11.02
CA LYS A 40 -4.42 -30.41 -10.16
C LYS A 40 -3.53 -29.18 -10.29
N TYR A 41 -4.15 -28.01 -10.33
CA TYR A 41 -3.53 -26.70 -10.28
C TYR A 41 -4.25 -25.87 -9.24
N THR A 42 -3.51 -25.02 -8.55
CA THR A 42 -4.09 -23.96 -7.74
C THR A 42 -4.37 -22.78 -8.65
N ILE A 43 -5.63 -22.44 -8.88
CA ILE A 43 -6.05 -21.37 -9.80
C ILE A 43 -7.10 -20.47 -9.14
N ASN A 44 -7.15 -19.21 -9.59
CA ASN A 44 -8.17 -18.23 -9.24
C ASN A 44 -8.78 -17.54 -10.47
N GLN A 45 -8.37 -17.97 -11.66
CA GLN A 45 -8.87 -17.45 -12.92
C GLN A 45 -9.17 -18.56 -13.91
N PHE A 46 -10.25 -18.38 -14.64
CA PHE A 46 -10.54 -19.12 -15.86
C PHE A 46 -10.97 -18.15 -16.94
N SER A 47 -10.37 -18.23 -18.12
CA SER A 47 -10.70 -17.37 -19.22
C SER A 47 -11.05 -18.12 -20.48
N PHE A 48 -11.82 -17.43 -21.33
CA PHE A 48 -12.11 -17.90 -22.68
C PHE A 48 -11.99 -16.75 -23.67
N THR A 49 -11.50 -17.08 -24.85
CA THR A 49 -11.43 -16.15 -25.97
C THR A 49 -12.54 -16.51 -26.97
N PRO A 50 -13.50 -15.62 -27.25
CA PRO A 50 -14.50 -15.84 -28.28
C PRO A 50 -13.86 -16.06 -29.65
N ARG A 51 -14.61 -16.66 -30.57
CA ARG A 51 -14.18 -16.82 -31.96
C ARG A 51 -13.71 -15.50 -32.57
N GLN A 52 -12.55 -15.52 -33.20
CA GLN A 52 -11.99 -14.36 -33.89
C GLN A 52 -12.50 -14.22 -35.33
N GLY A 53 -12.60 -13.01 -35.83
CA GLY A 53 -12.99 -12.72 -37.21
C GLY A 53 -14.48 -12.93 -37.57
N ASN A 54 -15.31 -13.31 -36.61
CA ASN A 54 -16.77 -13.46 -36.76
C ASN A 54 -17.47 -13.19 -35.43
N ALA A 55 -18.49 -12.39 -35.42
CA ALA A 55 -19.26 -12.02 -34.22
C ALA A 55 -20.20 -13.12 -33.72
N SER A 56 -20.45 -14.19 -34.49
CA SER A 56 -21.37 -15.27 -34.11
C SER A 56 -20.84 -16.10 -32.94
N GLY A 57 -21.67 -16.39 -31.97
CA GLY A 57 -21.37 -17.27 -30.84
C GLY A 57 -20.61 -16.61 -29.69
N GLN A 58 -20.60 -15.28 -29.63
CA GLN A 58 -20.00 -14.56 -28.50
C GLN A 58 -20.86 -14.69 -27.26
N VAL A 59 -20.33 -15.35 -26.23
CA VAL A 59 -21.01 -15.56 -24.94
C VAL A 59 -21.10 -14.23 -24.20
N THR A 60 -22.31 -13.90 -23.74
CA THR A 60 -22.62 -12.67 -23.01
C THR A 60 -22.95 -12.91 -21.53
N LYS A 61 -23.26 -14.16 -21.16
CA LYS A 61 -23.46 -14.56 -19.76
C LYS A 61 -23.10 -16.04 -19.57
N ALA A 62 -22.41 -16.39 -18.49
CA ALA A 62 -22.05 -17.75 -18.19
C ALA A 62 -21.89 -18.02 -16.69
N ASP A 63 -21.97 -19.32 -16.31
CA ASP A 63 -21.60 -19.84 -15.00
C ASP A 63 -20.30 -20.62 -15.10
N LEU A 64 -19.57 -20.68 -13.99
CA LEU A 64 -18.35 -21.48 -13.85
C LEU A 64 -18.40 -22.35 -12.62
N TYR A 65 -18.02 -23.62 -12.79
CA TYR A 65 -17.89 -24.61 -11.70
C TYR A 65 -16.51 -25.25 -11.77
N VAL A 66 -15.97 -25.59 -10.61
CA VAL A 66 -14.67 -26.25 -10.48
C VAL A 66 -14.76 -27.44 -9.53
N LYS A 67 -13.81 -28.38 -9.64
CA LYS A 67 -13.58 -29.43 -8.66
C LYS A 67 -12.16 -29.98 -8.75
N ALA A 68 -11.67 -30.52 -7.61
CA ALA A 68 -10.31 -31.03 -7.51
C ALA A 68 -10.16 -32.48 -7.99
N ASN A 69 -11.17 -33.35 -7.77
CA ASN A 69 -11.11 -34.74 -8.16
C ASN A 69 -12.35 -35.12 -8.99
N GLU A 70 -12.25 -36.18 -9.76
CA GLU A 70 -13.36 -36.65 -10.63
C GLU A 70 -14.65 -36.96 -9.84
N GLY A 71 -14.51 -37.57 -8.64
CA GLY A 71 -15.63 -37.93 -7.78
C GLY A 71 -16.19 -36.82 -6.91
N ASP A 72 -15.57 -35.65 -6.89
CA ASP A 72 -16.03 -34.54 -6.06
C ASP A 72 -17.29 -33.86 -6.63
N GLU A 73 -18.10 -33.27 -5.75
CA GLU A 73 -19.18 -32.40 -6.17
C GLU A 73 -18.64 -31.10 -6.82
N TRP A 74 -19.43 -30.54 -7.75
CA TRP A 74 -19.09 -29.31 -8.40
C TRP A 74 -19.27 -28.11 -7.47
N VAL A 75 -18.22 -27.31 -7.29
CA VAL A 75 -18.28 -26.03 -6.60
C VAL A 75 -18.54 -24.93 -7.63
N LYS A 76 -19.67 -24.20 -7.48
CA LYS A 76 -19.95 -23.04 -8.33
C LYS A 76 -19.09 -21.88 -7.84
N VAL A 77 -18.17 -21.41 -8.67
CA VAL A 77 -17.25 -20.31 -8.36
C VAL A 77 -17.66 -18.99 -9.04
N ALA A 78 -18.51 -19.05 -10.06
CA ALA A 78 -19.11 -17.85 -10.65
C ALA A 78 -20.51 -18.16 -11.16
N GLU A 79 -21.44 -17.20 -11.00
CA GLU A 79 -22.83 -17.35 -11.40
C GLU A 79 -23.30 -16.13 -12.18
N ASN A 80 -23.94 -16.37 -13.33
CA ASN A 80 -24.52 -15.32 -14.20
C ASN A 80 -23.53 -14.18 -14.55
N THR A 81 -22.23 -14.49 -14.64
CA THR A 81 -21.22 -13.50 -14.99
C THR A 81 -21.49 -12.93 -16.38
N GLU A 82 -21.59 -11.61 -16.48
CA GLU A 82 -21.89 -10.90 -17.72
C GLU A 82 -20.62 -10.47 -18.45
N PHE A 83 -20.64 -10.56 -19.77
CA PHE A 83 -19.54 -10.21 -20.65
C PHE A 83 -20.01 -9.35 -21.81
N ALA A 84 -19.16 -8.45 -22.27
CA ALA A 84 -19.40 -7.68 -23.49
C ALA A 84 -19.43 -8.62 -24.72
N ALA A 85 -20.35 -8.37 -25.65
CA ALA A 85 -20.49 -9.11 -26.89
C ALA A 85 -19.43 -8.65 -27.92
N ASP A 86 -18.16 -8.98 -27.67
CA ASP A 86 -17.03 -8.65 -28.52
C ASP A 86 -16.02 -9.82 -28.56
N ALA A 87 -14.96 -9.67 -29.33
CA ALA A 87 -13.93 -10.70 -29.53
C ALA A 87 -12.82 -10.69 -28.48
N SER A 88 -12.91 -9.85 -27.45
CA SER A 88 -11.89 -9.77 -26.38
C SER A 88 -11.92 -11.02 -25.49
N LYS A 89 -10.77 -11.36 -24.88
CA LYS A 89 -10.66 -12.41 -23.87
C LYS A 89 -11.58 -12.08 -22.70
N LYS A 90 -12.34 -13.06 -22.21
CA LYS A 90 -13.28 -12.96 -21.08
C LYS A 90 -12.72 -13.78 -19.93
N THR A 91 -12.71 -13.22 -18.73
CA THR A 91 -12.12 -13.89 -17.55
C THR A 91 -13.12 -13.96 -16.43
N PHE A 92 -13.22 -15.11 -15.80
CA PHE A 92 -13.83 -15.30 -14.49
C PHE A 92 -12.73 -15.19 -13.44
N TYR A 93 -13.00 -14.46 -12.39
CA TYR A 93 -12.17 -14.38 -11.19
C TYR A 93 -12.92 -15.00 -10.03
N PHE A 94 -12.22 -15.75 -9.18
CA PHE A 94 -12.79 -16.44 -8.03
C PHE A 94 -11.73 -16.69 -6.97
N ASP A 95 -12.14 -17.05 -5.75
CA ASP A 95 -11.21 -17.39 -4.68
C ASP A 95 -10.32 -18.57 -5.10
N GLU A 96 -9.05 -18.54 -4.70
CA GLU A 96 -8.06 -19.56 -5.01
C GLU A 96 -8.58 -20.98 -4.65
N GLN A 97 -8.56 -21.89 -5.62
CA GLN A 97 -9.03 -23.26 -5.51
C GLN A 97 -8.00 -24.24 -6.08
N GLU A 98 -7.93 -25.45 -5.49
CA GLU A 98 -7.25 -26.59 -6.10
C GLU A 98 -8.20 -27.24 -7.12
N VAL A 99 -7.86 -27.18 -8.41
CA VAL A 99 -8.75 -27.55 -9.53
C VAL A 99 -8.06 -28.49 -10.50
N GLN A 100 -8.74 -29.59 -10.84
CA GLN A 100 -8.41 -30.42 -12.00
C GLN A 100 -9.49 -30.37 -13.07
N PHE A 101 -10.76 -30.13 -12.68
CA PHE A 101 -11.87 -30.11 -13.62
C PHE A 101 -12.58 -28.76 -13.55
N VAL A 102 -12.83 -28.16 -14.70
CA VAL A 102 -13.60 -26.92 -14.88
C VAL A 102 -14.83 -27.23 -15.72
N LYS A 103 -16.02 -26.81 -15.26
CA LYS A 103 -17.26 -26.85 -16.04
C LYS A 103 -17.69 -25.44 -16.38
N PHE A 104 -17.59 -25.08 -17.66
CA PHE A 104 -18.07 -23.81 -18.21
C PHE A 104 -19.49 -23.99 -18.75
N VAL A 105 -20.42 -23.11 -18.38
CA VAL A 105 -21.82 -23.16 -18.79
C VAL A 105 -22.25 -21.81 -19.34
N ALA A 106 -22.36 -21.69 -20.67
CA ALA A 106 -22.89 -20.52 -21.32
C ALA A 106 -24.40 -20.38 -21.08
N LYS A 107 -24.86 -19.22 -20.66
CA LYS A 107 -26.28 -18.90 -20.42
C LYS A 107 -26.90 -18.09 -21.56
N THR A 108 -26.17 -17.08 -22.04
CA THR A 108 -26.60 -16.26 -23.16
C THR A 108 -25.42 -15.97 -24.10
N SER A 109 -25.74 -15.71 -25.35
CA SER A 109 -24.83 -15.20 -26.35
C SER A 109 -25.52 -14.20 -27.27
N ASN A 110 -24.76 -13.49 -28.07
CA ASN A 110 -25.30 -12.47 -28.98
C ASN A 110 -26.29 -13.00 -30.01
N ASP A 111 -26.21 -14.29 -30.40
CA ASP A 111 -27.07 -14.90 -31.46
C ASP A 111 -27.60 -16.30 -31.12
N GLY A 112 -27.39 -16.76 -29.88
CA GLY A 112 -27.83 -18.05 -29.39
C GLY A 112 -26.85 -19.21 -29.68
N TRP A 113 -25.77 -18.99 -30.41
CA TRP A 113 -24.68 -19.94 -30.59
C TRP A 113 -23.57 -19.72 -29.57
N VAL A 114 -22.69 -20.69 -29.37
CA VAL A 114 -21.49 -20.56 -28.55
C VAL A 114 -20.29 -20.95 -29.38
N ALA A 115 -19.28 -20.07 -29.45
CA ALA A 115 -18.05 -20.33 -30.18
C ALA A 115 -16.85 -19.73 -29.41
N VAL A 116 -15.95 -20.59 -28.98
CA VAL A 116 -14.73 -20.25 -28.21
C VAL A 116 -13.51 -20.73 -28.97
N SER A 117 -12.53 -19.85 -29.15
CA SER A 117 -11.27 -20.18 -29.81
C SER A 117 -10.23 -20.72 -28.84
N GLU A 118 -10.21 -20.24 -27.58
CA GLU A 118 -9.24 -20.65 -26.58
C GLU A 118 -9.85 -20.64 -25.17
N PHE A 119 -9.40 -21.57 -24.31
CA PHE A 119 -9.62 -21.55 -22.88
C PHE A 119 -8.27 -21.51 -22.18
N ASP A 120 -8.20 -20.83 -21.01
CA ASP A 120 -6.97 -20.67 -20.27
C ASP A 120 -7.26 -20.63 -18.77
N VAL A 121 -6.29 -21.00 -17.93
CA VAL A 121 -6.37 -20.95 -16.46
C VAL A 121 -5.11 -20.27 -15.93
N ASP A 122 -5.26 -19.51 -14.85
CA ASP A 122 -4.14 -18.80 -14.23
C ASP A 122 -4.35 -18.68 -12.72
N ASN A 123 -3.29 -18.29 -12.02
CA ASN A 123 -3.30 -17.92 -10.61
C ASN A 123 -2.63 -16.55 -10.47
N GLU A 124 -3.39 -15.51 -10.72
CA GLU A 124 -2.93 -14.13 -10.54
C GLU A 124 -3.10 -13.71 -9.08
N LYS A 125 -2.10 -13.05 -8.51
CA LYS A 125 -2.25 -12.41 -7.20
C LYS A 125 -3.15 -11.20 -7.34
N VAL A 126 -4.45 -11.37 -7.11
CA VAL A 126 -5.40 -10.25 -7.00
C VAL A 126 -4.99 -9.37 -5.82
N LYS A 127 -5.04 -8.05 -6.03
CA LYS A 127 -4.68 -7.05 -5.03
C LYS A 127 -5.93 -6.51 -4.35
N GLU A 128 -5.82 -6.16 -3.08
CA GLU A 128 -6.83 -5.34 -2.43
C GLU A 128 -6.76 -3.93 -3.03
N MET A 129 -7.89 -3.45 -3.55
CA MET A 129 -8.08 -2.14 -4.15
C MET A 129 -8.97 -1.29 -3.26
N THR A 130 -8.87 0.03 -3.41
CA THR A 130 -9.73 0.98 -2.71
C THR A 130 -10.72 1.62 -3.66
N VAL A 131 -11.98 1.75 -3.20
CA VAL A 131 -13.03 2.50 -3.88
C VAL A 131 -13.53 3.59 -2.96
N TYR A 132 -13.18 4.82 -3.26
CA TYR A 132 -13.65 5.99 -2.56
C TYR A 132 -14.82 6.62 -3.33
N ALA A 133 -15.93 6.90 -2.64
CA ALA A 133 -17.08 7.57 -3.20
C ALA A 133 -17.52 8.75 -2.32
N ALA A 134 -17.53 9.94 -2.88
CA ALA A 134 -17.91 11.17 -2.20
C ALA A 134 -19.13 11.82 -2.86
N ALA A 135 -19.80 12.72 -2.15
CA ALA A 135 -20.93 13.49 -2.66
C ALA A 135 -20.62 14.99 -2.58
N GLN A 136 -20.90 15.72 -3.65
CA GLN A 136 -21.01 17.18 -3.55
C GLN A 136 -22.24 17.60 -2.74
N LYS A 137 -22.34 18.90 -2.42
CA LYS A 137 -23.52 19.47 -1.80
C LYS A 137 -24.76 19.16 -2.66
N GLY A 138 -25.78 18.60 -2.05
CA GLY A 138 -27.05 18.31 -2.73
C GLY A 138 -27.48 16.84 -2.70
N GLY A 139 -26.65 15.93 -2.16
CA GLY A 139 -27.00 14.53 -2.05
C GLY A 139 -26.15 13.75 -1.06
N LYS A 140 -26.31 12.44 -1.11
CA LYS A 140 -25.55 11.45 -0.34
C LYS A 140 -25.12 10.32 -1.26
N VAL A 141 -24.08 9.60 -0.85
CA VAL A 141 -23.60 8.41 -1.58
C VAL A 141 -23.46 7.22 -0.63
N THR A 142 -23.61 6.03 -1.19
CA THR A 142 -23.25 4.75 -0.56
C THR A 142 -22.42 3.94 -1.54
N SER A 143 -21.63 3.01 -1.02
CA SER A 143 -20.82 2.06 -1.80
C SER A 143 -21.04 0.66 -1.25
N SER A 144 -21.05 -0.35 -2.12
CA SER A 144 -21.04 -1.76 -1.72
C SER A 144 -19.66 -2.23 -1.24
N ALA A 145 -18.58 -1.48 -1.53
CA ALA A 145 -17.25 -1.77 -1.04
C ALA A 145 -17.22 -1.62 0.49
N LYS A 146 -16.95 -2.72 1.20
CA LYS A 146 -16.88 -2.73 2.66
C LYS A 146 -15.64 -1.94 3.12
N ASP A 147 -15.87 -0.91 3.96
CA ASP A 147 -14.80 0.00 4.43
C ASP A 147 -13.95 0.61 3.29
N GLY A 148 -14.57 0.75 2.09
CA GLY A 148 -13.90 1.23 0.89
C GLY A 148 -12.92 0.25 0.26
N LYS A 149 -12.88 -1.01 0.70
CA LYS A 149 -11.95 -2.05 0.24
C LYS A 149 -12.67 -3.12 -0.58
N VAL A 150 -12.01 -3.63 -1.59
CA VAL A 150 -12.53 -4.64 -2.52
C VAL A 150 -11.35 -5.36 -3.19
N MET A 151 -11.51 -6.62 -3.55
CA MET A 151 -10.48 -7.29 -4.33
C MET A 151 -10.54 -6.84 -5.80
N GLN A 152 -9.39 -6.74 -6.44
CA GLN A 152 -9.29 -6.44 -7.87
C GLN A 152 -10.20 -7.38 -8.67
N HIS A 153 -10.86 -6.87 -9.71
CA HIS A 153 -11.85 -7.53 -10.58
C HIS A 153 -13.24 -7.77 -9.95
N GLU A 154 -13.44 -7.51 -8.66
CA GLU A 154 -14.79 -7.55 -8.09
C GLU A 154 -15.64 -6.35 -8.54
N ASN A 155 -16.93 -6.55 -8.60
CA ASN A 155 -17.89 -5.51 -8.92
C ASN A 155 -18.25 -4.67 -7.70
N VAL A 156 -18.16 -3.37 -7.83
CA VAL A 156 -18.66 -2.41 -6.84
C VAL A 156 -19.79 -1.61 -7.41
N THR A 157 -20.85 -1.44 -6.61
CA THR A 157 -21.96 -0.54 -6.90
C THR A 157 -21.85 0.69 -6.01
N VAL A 158 -21.81 1.87 -6.62
CA VAL A 158 -21.94 3.16 -5.94
C VAL A 158 -23.32 3.75 -6.23
N THR A 159 -23.98 4.26 -5.19
CA THR A 159 -25.35 4.79 -5.31
C THR A 159 -25.39 6.22 -4.83
N ALA A 160 -25.84 7.14 -5.69
CA ALA A 160 -26.05 8.55 -5.38
C ALA A 160 -27.53 8.83 -5.10
N THR A 161 -27.84 9.43 -3.96
CA THR A 161 -29.21 9.79 -3.55
C THR A 161 -29.32 11.31 -3.43
N PRO A 162 -30.04 11.99 -4.37
CA PRO A 162 -30.26 13.42 -4.28
C PRO A 162 -31.12 13.83 -3.08
N ASN A 163 -30.81 14.98 -2.48
CA ASN A 163 -31.69 15.63 -1.53
C ASN A 163 -32.95 16.22 -2.22
N LYS A 164 -34.00 16.57 -1.45
CA LYS A 164 -35.35 16.93 -1.96
C LYS A 164 -35.38 17.99 -3.08
N GLU A 165 -34.45 18.92 -3.12
CA GLU A 165 -34.40 20.01 -4.08
C GLU A 165 -33.34 19.83 -5.19
N TYR A 166 -32.75 18.64 -5.27
CA TYR A 166 -31.63 18.36 -6.16
C TYR A 166 -31.95 17.20 -7.11
N LYS A 167 -31.22 17.13 -8.23
CA LYS A 167 -31.17 16.01 -9.17
C LYS A 167 -29.74 15.53 -9.26
N PHE A 168 -29.56 14.24 -9.47
CA PHE A 168 -28.25 13.68 -9.79
C PHE A 168 -27.79 14.18 -11.17
N ALA A 169 -26.53 14.60 -11.27
CA ALA A 169 -25.95 15.17 -12.48
C ALA A 169 -24.86 14.28 -13.11
N GLY A 170 -24.40 13.28 -12.38
CA GLY A 170 -23.42 12.29 -12.85
C GLY A 170 -22.38 11.91 -11.81
N TRP A 171 -21.70 10.78 -12.05
CA TRP A 171 -20.49 10.39 -11.38
C TRP A 171 -19.27 10.90 -12.14
N TYR A 172 -18.31 11.43 -11.43
CA TYR A 172 -17.06 11.96 -11.99
C TYR A 172 -15.86 11.34 -11.26
N ASP A 173 -14.80 11.05 -12.01
CA ASP A 173 -13.51 10.70 -11.41
C ASP A 173 -12.92 11.94 -10.73
N ILE A 174 -12.50 11.80 -9.48
CA ILE A 174 -12.00 12.94 -8.68
C ILE A 174 -10.67 13.47 -9.23
N LEU A 175 -9.82 12.60 -9.78
CA LEU A 175 -8.49 12.98 -10.22
C LEU A 175 -8.47 13.58 -11.63
N THR A 176 -9.32 13.07 -12.53
CA THR A 176 -9.36 13.53 -13.92
C THR A 176 -10.45 14.57 -14.18
N GLY A 177 -11.48 14.61 -13.32
CA GLY A 177 -12.70 15.41 -13.53
C GLY A 177 -13.60 14.87 -14.65
N GLU A 178 -13.25 13.74 -15.25
CA GLU A 178 -14.05 13.14 -16.32
C GLU A 178 -15.32 12.49 -15.78
N LYS A 179 -16.44 12.66 -16.51
CA LYS A 179 -17.68 12.00 -16.18
C LYS A 179 -17.61 10.52 -16.55
N VAL A 180 -17.85 9.63 -15.56
CA VAL A 180 -17.77 8.17 -15.74
C VAL A 180 -19.14 7.51 -15.84
N SER A 181 -20.23 8.13 -15.30
CA SER A 181 -21.59 7.59 -15.43
C SER A 181 -22.65 8.66 -15.24
N ASP A 182 -23.77 8.49 -15.97
CA ASP A 182 -25.03 9.24 -15.80
C ASP A 182 -26.03 8.51 -14.91
N ASP A 183 -25.78 7.24 -14.57
CA ASP A 183 -26.67 6.43 -13.74
C ASP A 183 -26.39 6.67 -12.26
N ALA A 184 -27.44 7.02 -11.49
CA ALA A 184 -27.32 7.26 -10.06
C ALA A 184 -26.88 6.01 -9.29
N GLU A 185 -27.21 4.82 -9.77
CA GLU A 185 -26.68 3.54 -9.35
C GLU A 185 -25.72 3.04 -10.43
N TYR A 186 -24.42 3.07 -10.13
CA TYR A 186 -23.35 2.73 -11.06
C TYR A 186 -22.55 1.55 -10.54
N THR A 187 -22.52 0.48 -11.35
CA THR A 187 -21.77 -0.75 -11.04
C THR A 187 -20.61 -0.91 -12.03
N PHE A 188 -19.42 -1.17 -11.52
CA PHE A 188 -18.21 -1.37 -12.33
C PHE A 188 -17.29 -2.41 -11.69
N ALA A 189 -16.50 -3.10 -12.52
CA ALA A 189 -15.41 -3.96 -12.05
C ALA A 189 -14.21 -3.09 -11.63
N VAL A 190 -13.62 -3.39 -10.47
CA VAL A 190 -12.51 -2.61 -9.92
C VAL A 190 -11.18 -3.16 -10.44
N GLU A 191 -10.57 -2.46 -11.39
CA GLU A 191 -9.28 -2.82 -11.97
C GLU A 191 -8.11 -2.09 -11.30
N MET A 192 -8.38 -0.96 -10.65
CA MET A 192 -7.43 -0.10 -9.96
C MET A 192 -8.12 0.67 -8.84
N ASN A 193 -7.33 1.31 -7.97
CA ASN A 193 -7.88 2.24 -6.99
C ASN A 193 -8.74 3.30 -7.69
N THR A 194 -9.98 3.45 -7.26
CA THR A 194 -10.98 4.29 -7.92
C THR A 194 -11.52 5.33 -6.95
N SER A 195 -11.61 6.57 -7.39
CA SER A 195 -12.09 7.68 -6.56
C SER A 195 -13.16 8.47 -7.33
N LEU A 196 -14.39 8.41 -6.87
CA LEU A 196 -15.55 8.97 -7.53
C LEU A 196 -16.24 10.04 -6.69
N ILE A 197 -16.79 11.06 -7.37
CA ILE A 197 -17.64 12.07 -6.74
C ILE A 197 -18.97 12.18 -7.48
N ALA A 198 -20.05 12.14 -6.70
CA ALA A 198 -21.40 12.38 -7.23
C ALA A 198 -21.70 13.88 -7.29
N HIS A 199 -22.06 14.39 -8.46
CA HIS A 199 -22.52 15.75 -8.67
C HIS A 199 -24.05 15.84 -8.63
N PHE A 200 -24.57 16.95 -8.09
CA PHE A 200 -26.01 17.22 -7.99
C PHE A 200 -26.31 18.65 -8.44
N THR A 201 -27.42 18.82 -9.17
CA THR A 201 -27.91 20.11 -9.65
C THR A 201 -29.21 20.46 -8.92
N LYS A 202 -29.36 21.69 -8.43
CA LYS A 202 -30.59 22.16 -7.80
C LYS A 202 -31.73 22.24 -8.80
N ASN A 203 -32.95 21.83 -8.39
CA ASN A 203 -34.12 21.85 -9.27
C ASN A 203 -34.44 23.28 -9.74
N GLY A 204 -34.60 23.44 -11.06
CA GLY A 204 -34.87 24.74 -11.69
C GLY A 204 -33.60 25.54 -12.04
N GLU A 205 -32.41 25.07 -11.67
CA GLU A 205 -31.17 25.62 -12.16
C GLU A 205 -30.65 24.77 -13.34
N THR A 206 -30.04 25.40 -14.33
CA THR A 206 -29.19 24.70 -15.28
C THR A 206 -27.99 24.13 -14.51
N PRO A 207 -27.41 22.99 -14.93
CA PRO A 207 -26.18 22.50 -14.34
C PRO A 207 -25.21 23.67 -14.21
N ASP A 208 -24.81 23.96 -12.97
CA ASP A 208 -23.84 25.04 -12.72
C ASP A 208 -22.59 24.74 -13.56
N PRO A 209 -22.15 25.67 -14.38
CA PRO A 209 -20.84 25.50 -14.99
C PRO A 209 -19.85 25.27 -13.85
N GLN A 210 -19.02 24.23 -13.96
CA GLN A 210 -17.99 23.79 -13.00
C GLN A 210 -17.51 24.94 -12.12
N PRO A 211 -17.45 24.78 -10.77
CA PRO A 211 -16.97 25.86 -9.93
C PRO A 211 -15.63 26.36 -10.45
N LYS A 212 -15.49 27.68 -10.55
CA LYS A 212 -14.25 28.31 -11.03
C LYS A 212 -13.07 28.16 -10.07
N GLU A 213 -13.30 27.58 -8.88
CA GLU A 213 -12.31 27.40 -7.83
C GLU A 213 -12.65 26.19 -6.95
N TRP A 214 -11.64 25.31 -6.76
CA TRP A 214 -11.71 24.11 -5.93
C TRP A 214 -11.01 24.29 -4.60
N THR A 215 -11.36 23.49 -3.61
CA THR A 215 -10.67 23.42 -2.32
C THR A 215 -9.92 22.10 -2.22
N VAL A 216 -8.60 22.16 -2.19
CA VAL A 216 -7.74 21.02 -1.87
C VAL A 216 -7.36 21.14 -0.40
N THR A 217 -7.82 20.24 0.44
CA THR A 217 -7.49 20.19 1.87
C THR A 217 -6.36 19.18 2.07
N ILE A 218 -5.17 19.65 2.45
CA ILE A 218 -3.99 18.81 2.69
C ILE A 218 -3.69 18.82 4.18
N ASP A 219 -3.74 17.65 4.84
CA ASP A 219 -3.51 17.47 6.28
C ASP A 219 -4.33 18.47 7.12
N GLY A 220 -5.57 18.73 6.70
CA GLY A 220 -6.49 19.68 7.34
C GLY A 220 -6.32 21.14 6.92
N THR A 221 -5.33 21.48 6.10
CA THR A 221 -5.12 22.86 5.59
C THR A 221 -5.73 23.02 4.21
N GLY A 222 -6.68 23.94 4.04
CA GLY A 222 -7.38 24.20 2.79
C GLY A 222 -6.62 25.14 1.85
N HIS A 223 -6.46 24.75 0.58
CA HIS A 223 -5.87 25.51 -0.51
C HIS A 223 -6.92 25.78 -1.58
N LYS A 224 -7.09 27.03 -1.99
CA LYS A 224 -7.98 27.40 -3.10
C LYS A 224 -7.21 27.34 -4.42
N VAL A 225 -7.78 26.61 -5.40
CA VAL A 225 -7.18 26.40 -6.71
C VAL A 225 -8.24 26.65 -7.77
N LYS A 226 -7.94 27.44 -8.80
CA LYS A 226 -8.87 27.65 -9.90
C LYS A 226 -9.00 26.38 -10.73
N ASP A 227 -10.19 26.20 -11.31
CA ASP A 227 -10.45 25.05 -12.14
C ASP A 227 -9.42 24.91 -13.27
N GLY A 228 -8.81 23.73 -13.37
CA GLY A 228 -7.78 23.43 -14.35
C GLY A 228 -6.37 23.94 -14.03
N GLU A 229 -6.16 24.64 -12.92
CA GLU A 229 -4.80 25.01 -12.47
C GLU A 229 -4.17 23.88 -11.66
N THR A 230 -2.85 23.91 -11.56
CA THR A 230 -2.05 23.00 -10.72
C THR A 230 -1.83 23.60 -9.34
N LEU A 231 -1.46 22.78 -8.35
CA LEU A 231 -1.12 23.25 -7.00
C LEU A 231 0.35 22.95 -6.70
N THR A 232 1.09 23.97 -6.31
CA THR A 232 2.46 23.78 -5.81
C THR A 232 2.41 23.60 -4.30
N VAL A 233 2.91 22.46 -3.82
CA VAL A 233 2.99 22.11 -2.40
C VAL A 233 4.41 21.68 -2.07
N GLU A 234 4.94 22.18 -0.96
CA GLU A 234 6.22 21.68 -0.44
C GLU A 234 6.03 20.28 0.18
N GLU A 235 6.99 19.40 -0.05
CA GLU A 235 6.99 18.07 0.57
C GLU A 235 7.18 18.21 2.09
N PRO A 236 6.24 17.73 2.91
CA PRO A 236 6.38 17.79 4.35
C PRO A 236 7.47 16.82 4.82
N SER A 237 8.16 17.19 5.89
CA SER A 237 9.17 16.34 6.53
C SER A 237 8.64 15.71 7.81
N LYS A 238 9.04 14.45 8.06
CA LYS A 238 8.79 13.74 9.31
C LYS A 238 10.07 13.07 9.77
N PRO A 239 10.57 13.35 10.98
CA PRO A 239 11.80 12.75 11.49
C PRO A 239 11.78 11.23 11.38
N GLY A 240 12.87 10.63 10.91
CA GLY A 240 13.00 9.18 10.77
C GLY A 240 12.22 8.56 9.61
N HIS A 241 11.58 9.36 8.75
CA HIS A 241 10.74 8.86 7.67
C HIS A 241 11.05 9.54 6.34
N ALA A 242 10.92 8.78 5.25
CA ALA A 242 10.85 9.32 3.90
C ALA A 242 9.41 9.79 3.60
N PHE A 243 9.25 10.90 2.89
CA PHE A 243 7.97 11.28 2.32
C PHE A 243 7.60 10.28 1.21
N ALA A 244 6.42 9.67 1.30
CA ALA A 244 5.95 8.64 0.37
C ALA A 244 4.97 9.19 -0.68
N GLY A 245 4.49 10.43 -0.50
CA GLY A 245 3.57 11.10 -1.42
C GLY A 245 2.31 11.62 -0.75
N PHE A 246 1.49 12.28 -1.56
CA PHE A 246 0.16 12.75 -1.20
C PHE A 246 -0.89 11.73 -1.66
N TYR A 247 -1.89 11.46 -0.83
CA TYR A 247 -2.94 10.46 -1.10
C TYR A 247 -4.32 11.01 -0.73
N LEU A 248 -5.37 10.64 -1.45
CA LEU A 248 -6.73 10.93 -1.02
C LEU A 248 -7.01 10.23 0.33
N VAL A 249 -7.52 10.99 1.29
CA VAL A 249 -7.80 10.50 2.65
C VAL A 249 -8.62 9.21 2.63
N GLY A 250 -8.14 8.18 3.32
CA GLY A 250 -8.80 6.87 3.44
C GLY A 250 -8.68 5.98 2.21
N THR A 251 -7.80 6.30 1.26
CA THR A 251 -7.57 5.50 0.04
C THR A 251 -6.08 5.30 -0.22
N ASP A 252 -5.72 4.40 -1.14
CA ASP A 252 -4.35 4.28 -1.67
C ASP A 252 -4.17 5.02 -3.01
N THR A 253 -5.07 5.96 -3.32
CA THR A 253 -4.99 6.77 -4.53
C THR A 253 -4.02 7.92 -4.33
N ALA A 254 -2.88 7.87 -5.03
CA ALA A 254 -1.90 8.95 -5.02
C ALA A 254 -2.41 10.18 -5.75
N VAL A 255 -2.13 11.36 -5.23
CA VAL A 255 -2.48 12.66 -5.82
C VAL A 255 -1.23 13.29 -6.41
N ASP A 256 -1.29 13.61 -7.70
CA ASP A 256 -0.24 14.31 -8.44
C ASP A 256 -0.65 15.78 -8.65
N PHE A 257 -0.16 16.69 -7.82
CA PHE A 257 -0.47 18.11 -7.90
C PHE A 257 0.14 18.83 -9.13
N THR A 258 0.94 18.14 -9.94
CA THR A 258 1.39 18.67 -11.24
C THR A 258 0.30 18.55 -12.31
N LYS A 259 -0.77 17.83 -12.03
CA LYS A 259 -1.95 17.71 -12.88
C LYS A 259 -2.97 18.80 -12.55
N PRO A 260 -3.84 19.17 -13.51
CA PRO A 260 -4.94 20.11 -13.28
C PRO A 260 -5.85 19.64 -12.14
N ILE A 261 -6.21 20.55 -11.24
CA ILE A 261 -7.21 20.32 -10.20
C ILE A 261 -8.58 20.61 -10.76
N THR A 262 -9.48 19.62 -10.70
CA THR A 262 -10.80 19.65 -11.31
C THR A 262 -11.94 19.36 -10.34
N SER A 263 -11.61 19.16 -9.04
CA SER A 263 -12.59 18.90 -7.98
C SER A 263 -12.06 19.27 -6.59
N ASP A 264 -12.97 19.41 -5.62
CA ASP A 264 -12.60 19.43 -4.20
C ASP A 264 -12.02 18.08 -3.78
N MET A 265 -10.96 18.08 -3.00
CA MET A 265 -10.34 16.86 -2.49
C MET A 265 -9.75 17.02 -1.10
N ASN A 266 -9.80 15.93 -0.30
CA ASN A 266 -9.10 15.81 0.97
C ASN A 266 -7.91 14.89 0.79
N VAL A 267 -6.74 15.38 1.16
CA VAL A 267 -5.45 14.75 0.90
C VAL A 267 -4.68 14.62 2.21
N GLU A 268 -4.03 13.49 2.37
CA GLU A 268 -3.10 13.23 3.48
C GLU A 268 -1.69 12.99 2.96
N SER A 269 -0.70 13.46 3.73
CA SER A 269 0.71 13.16 3.50
C SER A 269 1.04 11.81 4.09
N ARG A 270 1.66 10.93 3.30
CA ARG A 270 2.11 9.61 3.79
C ARG A 270 3.62 9.54 3.87
N PHE A 271 4.10 8.74 4.82
CA PHE A 271 5.51 8.60 5.12
C PHE A 271 5.87 7.12 5.29
N THR A 272 7.06 6.76 4.83
CA THR A 272 7.66 5.44 5.05
C THR A 272 8.79 5.57 6.05
N GLN A 273 8.76 4.77 7.11
CA GLN A 273 9.80 4.75 8.13
C GLN A 273 11.12 4.25 7.54
N TYR A 274 12.22 4.94 7.83
CA TYR A 274 13.54 4.48 7.48
C TYR A 274 13.91 3.23 8.29
N LYS A 275 14.55 2.29 7.63
CA LYS A 275 15.02 1.04 8.24
C LYS A 275 16.44 1.21 8.79
N VAL A 276 16.63 0.83 10.05
CA VAL A 276 17.97 0.70 10.65
C VAL A 276 18.31 -0.79 10.76
N THR A 277 19.42 -1.21 10.16
CA THR A 277 19.86 -2.59 10.12
C THR A 277 21.21 -2.73 10.84
N ALA A 278 21.27 -3.61 11.84
CA ALA A 278 22.53 -3.95 12.49
C ALA A 278 23.39 -4.85 11.61
N VAL A 279 24.67 -4.57 11.54
CA VAL A 279 25.68 -5.45 10.93
C VAL A 279 26.10 -6.47 11.99
N GLU A 280 25.97 -7.75 11.68
CA GLU A 280 26.38 -8.83 12.60
C GLU A 280 27.88 -8.82 12.86
N SER A 281 28.27 -9.16 14.06
CA SER A 281 29.68 -9.29 14.50
C SER A 281 29.87 -10.54 15.35
N GLU A 282 30.98 -11.26 15.16
CA GLU A 282 31.37 -12.39 15.99
C GLU A 282 31.84 -11.97 17.39
N ASN A 283 32.17 -10.68 17.58
CA ASN A 283 32.78 -10.15 18.78
C ASN A 283 31.80 -9.52 19.77
N GLY A 284 30.51 -9.49 19.40
CA GLY A 284 29.44 -8.93 20.21
C GLY A 284 28.12 -8.90 19.51
N THR A 285 27.11 -8.40 20.20
CA THR A 285 25.74 -8.30 19.68
C THR A 285 25.26 -6.83 19.61
N ILE A 286 24.39 -6.54 18.66
CA ILE A 286 23.70 -5.25 18.52
C ILE A 286 22.20 -5.50 18.62
N THR A 287 21.53 -4.72 19.44
CA THR A 287 20.06 -4.61 19.43
C THR A 287 19.64 -3.25 18.89
N VAL A 288 18.61 -3.25 18.04
CA VAL A 288 18.01 -2.04 17.46
C VAL A 288 16.61 -1.91 18.03
N SER A 289 16.29 -0.77 18.64
CA SER A 289 14.94 -0.50 19.12
C SER A 289 13.97 -0.24 17.98
N GLU A 290 12.67 -0.31 18.24
CA GLU A 290 11.68 0.34 17.39
C GLU A 290 11.91 1.86 17.41
N MET A 291 11.50 2.53 16.33
CA MET A 291 11.52 3.99 16.24
C MET A 291 10.46 4.58 17.17
N ASN A 292 10.83 5.58 17.94
CA ASN A 292 9.90 6.29 18.83
C ASN A 292 9.13 7.41 18.09
N ASP A 293 8.20 8.08 18.81
CA ASP A 293 7.37 9.16 18.25
C ASP A 293 8.16 10.39 17.77
N LYS A 294 9.44 10.51 18.18
CA LYS A 294 10.34 11.58 17.74
C LYS A 294 11.14 11.18 16.48
N GLY A 295 10.93 9.97 15.95
CA GLY A 295 11.69 9.43 14.83
C GLY A 295 13.08 8.90 15.25
N GLU A 296 13.36 8.73 16.55
CA GLU A 296 14.64 8.27 17.06
C GLU A 296 14.68 6.74 17.15
N VAL A 297 15.82 6.17 16.82
CA VAL A 297 16.17 4.76 17.00
C VAL A 297 17.35 4.66 17.95
N THR A 298 17.28 3.73 18.91
CA THR A 298 18.36 3.44 19.85
C THR A 298 19.01 2.12 19.49
N VAL A 299 20.33 2.14 19.34
CA VAL A 299 21.14 0.94 19.15
C VAL A 299 21.97 0.66 20.40
N THR A 300 21.97 -0.60 20.84
CA THR A 300 22.72 -1.03 22.03
C THR A 300 23.68 -2.15 21.66
N ALA A 301 24.94 -1.96 21.96
CA ALA A 301 25.98 -2.95 21.76
C ALA A 301 26.32 -3.68 23.08
N LYS A 302 26.57 -4.98 22.99
CA LYS A 302 27.09 -5.79 24.06
C LYS A 302 28.27 -6.61 23.52
N ALA A 303 29.46 -6.32 24.03
CA ALA A 303 30.67 -7.09 23.70
C ALA A 303 30.60 -8.51 24.29
N ASN A 304 31.10 -9.48 23.56
CA ASN A 304 31.35 -10.84 24.07
C ASN A 304 32.51 -10.87 25.08
N ASP A 305 32.60 -11.94 25.85
CA ASP A 305 33.70 -12.14 26.78
C ASP A 305 35.05 -12.04 26.06
N GLY A 306 35.99 -11.32 26.66
CA GLY A 306 37.30 -11.04 26.06
C GLY A 306 37.34 -9.89 25.03
N TYR A 307 36.23 -9.17 24.85
CA TYR A 307 36.17 -7.99 23.98
C TYR A 307 35.67 -6.76 24.72
N ILE A 308 35.99 -5.59 24.19
CA ILE A 308 35.47 -4.28 24.63
C ILE A 308 34.84 -3.57 23.46
N PHE A 309 33.77 -2.84 23.73
CA PHE A 309 33.14 -1.95 22.75
C PHE A 309 33.98 -0.68 22.58
N LYS A 310 34.25 -0.28 21.34
CA LYS A 310 35.08 0.88 20.99
C LYS A 310 34.31 2.03 20.36
N GLY A 311 33.18 1.76 19.74
CA GLY A 311 32.41 2.80 19.09
C GLY A 311 31.44 2.26 18.05
N TRP A 312 30.77 3.18 17.40
CA TRP A 312 29.78 2.92 16.37
C TRP A 312 30.24 3.39 15.00
N LYS A 313 29.90 2.64 13.96
CA LYS A 313 29.89 3.11 12.58
C LYS A 313 28.47 3.12 12.05
N VAL A 314 28.09 4.21 11.38
CA VAL A 314 26.83 4.37 10.67
C VAL A 314 27.14 4.53 9.18
N ASP A 315 26.59 3.63 8.35
CA ASP A 315 26.92 3.52 6.92
C ASP A 315 28.44 3.48 6.66
N GLY A 316 29.18 2.73 7.49
CA GLY A 316 30.62 2.56 7.41
C GLY A 316 31.46 3.74 7.91
N LYS A 317 30.84 4.84 8.39
CA LYS A 317 31.53 6.02 8.94
C LYS A 317 31.48 5.99 10.46
N GLU A 318 32.59 6.28 11.10
CA GLU A 318 32.67 6.44 12.56
C GLU A 318 31.75 7.56 13.04
N THR A 319 31.15 7.37 14.21
CA THR A 319 30.28 8.35 14.86
C THR A 319 31.01 9.03 16.02
N GLU A 320 30.50 10.17 16.46
CA GLU A 320 30.99 10.85 17.67
C GLU A 320 30.43 10.24 18.98
N ALA A 321 29.59 9.16 18.87
CA ALA A 321 29.06 8.49 20.04
C ALA A 321 30.15 7.71 20.77
N LEU A 322 30.43 8.10 22.00
CA LEU A 322 31.52 7.55 22.81
C LEU A 322 31.21 6.14 23.34
N GLY A 323 29.95 5.80 23.51
CA GLY A 323 29.55 4.58 24.19
C GLY A 323 28.25 3.97 23.68
N THR A 324 27.71 3.05 24.47
CA THR A 324 26.45 2.35 24.21
C THR A 324 25.49 2.55 25.40
N PRO A 325 24.16 2.75 25.22
CA PRO A 325 23.44 2.84 23.96
C PRO A 325 23.70 4.14 23.18
N TYR A 326 23.43 4.13 21.86
CA TYR A 326 23.48 5.30 20.98
C TYR A 326 22.13 5.53 20.34
N THR A 327 21.60 6.76 20.46
CA THR A 327 20.31 7.15 19.91
C THR A 327 20.51 8.20 18.83
N PHE A 328 19.83 8.03 17.67
CA PHE A 328 19.89 8.96 16.54
C PHE A 328 18.61 8.93 15.73
N VAL A 329 18.37 9.96 14.91
CA VAL A 329 17.27 10.02 13.92
C VAL A 329 17.85 9.61 12.56
N PRO A 330 17.45 8.48 11.98
CA PRO A 330 17.87 8.12 10.63
C PRO A 330 17.27 9.08 9.60
N VAL A 331 18.05 9.46 8.59
CA VAL A 331 17.63 10.32 7.48
C VAL A 331 17.50 9.55 6.16
N LYS A 332 17.76 8.27 6.18
CA LYS A 332 17.62 7.27 5.11
C LYS A 332 17.70 5.88 5.72
N ASP A 333 17.45 4.85 4.94
CA ASP A 333 17.80 3.48 5.33
C ASP A 333 19.28 3.41 5.67
N THR A 334 19.58 2.85 6.83
CA THR A 334 20.89 3.00 7.47
C THR A 334 21.39 1.66 8.00
N THR A 335 22.68 1.40 7.86
CA THR A 335 23.38 0.27 8.51
C THR A 335 24.15 0.76 9.72
N VAL A 336 24.13 -0.03 10.81
CA VAL A 336 24.87 0.28 12.05
C VAL A 336 25.77 -0.89 12.40
N GLU A 337 27.04 -0.59 12.63
CA GLU A 337 28.07 -1.53 13.04
C GLU A 337 28.65 -1.11 14.41
N ALA A 338 28.75 -2.07 15.34
CA ALA A 338 29.48 -1.89 16.58
C ALA A 338 30.93 -2.36 16.41
N VAL A 339 31.84 -1.49 16.72
CA VAL A 339 33.29 -1.80 16.67
C VAL A 339 33.72 -2.39 18.00
N TYR A 340 34.34 -3.58 17.97
CA TYR A 340 34.87 -4.27 19.13
C TYR A 340 36.37 -4.46 19.01
N GLU A 341 37.07 -4.40 20.13
CA GLU A 341 38.50 -4.68 20.25
C GLU A 341 38.70 -5.82 21.23
N LYS A 342 39.67 -6.72 20.96
CA LYS A 342 40.04 -7.78 21.91
C LYS A 342 40.63 -7.16 23.17
N LYS A 343 40.10 -7.55 24.32
CA LYS A 343 40.59 -7.09 25.62
C LYS A 343 42.03 -7.58 25.82
N ASP A 344 42.91 -6.71 26.25
CA ASP A 344 44.26 -7.06 26.70
C ASP A 344 44.21 -7.41 28.19
N ASP A 345 44.34 -8.70 28.49
CA ASP A 345 44.25 -9.21 29.88
C ASP A 345 45.36 -8.71 30.80
N THR A 346 46.36 -8.04 30.27
CA THR A 346 47.45 -7.42 31.07
C THR A 346 47.10 -6.00 31.52
N LYS A 347 45.97 -5.43 31.02
CA LYS A 347 45.53 -4.07 31.32
C LYS A 347 44.28 -4.07 32.21
N VAL A 348 44.17 -3.02 33.01
CA VAL A 348 42.97 -2.76 33.81
C VAL A 348 42.04 -1.82 33.02
N TYR A 349 40.74 -2.04 33.10
CA TYR A 349 39.75 -1.23 32.43
C TYR A 349 38.68 -0.79 33.41
N HIS A 350 38.19 0.43 33.24
CA HIS A 350 37.16 1.05 34.06
C HIS A 350 35.92 1.35 33.22
N THR A 351 34.77 1.35 33.90
CA THR A 351 33.48 1.69 33.31
C THR A 351 33.17 3.16 33.59
N VAL A 352 33.01 3.95 32.55
CA VAL A 352 32.54 5.34 32.66
C VAL A 352 31.15 5.44 32.12
N ILE A 353 30.22 5.95 32.94
CA ILE A 353 28.85 6.28 32.51
C ILE A 353 28.80 7.78 32.23
N ILE A 354 28.53 8.18 31.01
CA ILE A 354 28.41 9.59 30.60
C ILE A 354 27.19 9.79 29.73
N ASN A 355 26.34 10.73 30.11
CA ASN A 355 25.09 11.02 29.40
C ASN A 355 24.24 9.76 29.05
N GLY A 356 24.17 8.81 30.01
CA GLY A 356 23.44 7.55 29.83
C GLY A 356 24.14 6.50 28.96
N GLN A 357 25.30 6.81 28.40
CA GLN A 357 26.14 5.88 27.63
C GLN A 357 27.19 5.22 28.56
N THR A 358 27.50 3.97 28.31
CA THR A 358 28.56 3.24 28.97
C THR A 358 29.78 3.20 28.04
N VAL A 359 30.93 3.66 28.56
CA VAL A 359 32.23 3.68 27.87
C VAL A 359 33.22 2.87 28.66
N THR A 360 34.02 2.05 28.00
CA THR A 360 35.14 1.32 28.64
C THR A 360 36.45 2.05 28.39
N VAL A 361 37.14 2.44 29.45
CA VAL A 361 38.39 3.20 29.40
C VAL A 361 39.51 2.41 30.07
N GLU A 362 40.68 2.33 29.44
CA GLU A 362 41.88 1.71 30.04
C GLU A 362 42.39 2.57 31.21
N ASP A 363 42.85 1.93 32.29
CA ASP A 363 43.40 2.61 33.45
C ASP A 363 44.50 3.61 33.07
N GLY A 364 44.43 4.79 33.66
CA GLY A 364 45.35 5.87 33.37
C GLY A 364 45.15 6.60 32.05
N LYS A 365 44.20 6.20 31.20
CA LYS A 365 43.80 6.93 29.98
C LYS A 365 42.74 7.99 30.27
N THR A 366 42.66 8.98 29.43
CA THR A 366 41.65 10.03 29.47
C THR A 366 40.42 9.64 28.62
N LEU A 367 39.31 10.27 28.88
CA LEU A 367 38.07 10.17 28.06
C LEU A 367 37.99 11.39 27.15
N ASP A 368 37.66 11.16 25.88
CA ASP A 368 37.36 12.25 24.96
C ASP A 368 36.12 13.04 25.42
N ARG A 369 36.22 14.38 25.35
CA ARG A 369 35.12 15.24 25.76
C ARG A 369 34.02 15.19 24.71
N PRO A 370 32.75 14.77 25.07
CA PRO A 370 31.65 14.82 24.13
C PRO A 370 31.29 16.25 23.72
N ALA A 371 30.62 16.40 22.60
CA ALA A 371 29.99 17.64 22.21
C ALA A 371 28.99 18.11 23.29
N ASP A 372 28.86 19.41 23.48
CA ASP A 372 27.91 20.00 24.44
C ASP A 372 26.48 19.73 23.98
N PRO A 373 25.68 19.03 24.78
CA PRO A 373 24.32 18.67 24.37
C PRO A 373 23.40 19.89 24.42
N VAL A 374 22.57 20.02 23.38
CA VAL A 374 21.55 21.09 23.28
C VAL A 374 20.22 20.60 23.85
N LYS A 375 19.60 21.41 24.71
CA LYS A 375 18.25 21.15 25.24
C LYS A 375 17.46 22.46 25.17
N GLU A 376 16.33 22.43 24.46
CA GLU A 376 15.48 23.62 24.27
C GLU A 376 15.05 24.21 25.64
N GLY A 377 15.16 25.55 25.79
CA GLY A 377 14.82 26.26 27.02
C GLY A 377 15.84 26.09 28.15
N TYR A 378 17.02 25.53 27.87
CA TYR A 378 18.07 25.30 28.87
C TYR A 378 19.44 25.65 28.31
N LYS A 379 20.29 26.24 29.18
CA LYS A 379 21.69 26.47 28.90
C LYS A 379 22.54 25.36 29.51
N PHE A 380 23.37 24.70 28.71
CA PHE A 380 24.33 23.72 29.20
C PHE A 380 25.41 24.40 30.05
N ILE A 381 25.68 23.86 31.24
CA ILE A 381 26.65 24.39 32.20
C ILE A 381 27.99 23.65 32.08
N GLY A 382 27.95 22.32 32.02
CA GLY A 382 29.16 21.52 31.99
C GLY A 382 28.89 20.07 32.39
N TRP A 383 29.99 19.34 32.46
CA TRP A 383 30.06 17.93 32.88
C TRP A 383 30.58 17.86 34.30
N PHE A 384 29.95 17.07 35.17
CA PHE A 384 30.21 17.05 36.59
C PHE A 384 30.36 15.62 37.15
N VAL A 385 31.25 15.45 38.12
CA VAL A 385 31.40 14.26 38.96
C VAL A 385 31.28 14.72 40.41
N ASP A 386 30.39 14.13 41.18
CA ASP A 386 30.15 14.45 42.59
C ASP A 386 30.03 15.97 42.88
N GLY A 387 29.35 16.67 41.95
CA GLY A 387 29.10 18.12 42.07
C GLY A 387 30.27 19.02 41.71
N LYS A 388 31.37 18.51 41.23
CA LYS A 388 32.52 19.26 40.73
C LYS A 388 32.62 19.11 39.22
N GLU A 389 32.98 20.20 38.52
CA GLU A 389 33.21 20.17 37.08
C GLU A 389 34.31 19.16 36.76
N PHE A 390 34.07 18.31 35.78
CA PHE A 390 34.98 17.27 35.35
C PHE A 390 35.94 17.76 34.27
N ASP A 391 37.24 17.64 34.52
CA ASP A 391 38.30 17.91 33.56
C ASP A 391 38.61 16.63 32.77
N PHE A 392 38.29 16.62 31.48
CA PHE A 392 38.52 15.50 30.56
C PHE A 392 40.01 15.17 30.30
N ASN A 393 40.94 16.01 30.75
CA ASN A 393 42.39 15.72 30.78
C ASN A 393 42.76 14.86 31.99
N THR A 394 41.85 14.60 32.92
CA THR A 394 42.10 13.77 34.10
C THR A 394 42.15 12.30 33.72
N PRO A 395 43.21 11.53 34.06
CA PRO A 395 43.26 10.12 33.83
C PRO A 395 42.17 9.37 34.64
N ILE A 396 41.51 8.41 33.99
CA ILE A 396 40.51 7.54 34.61
C ILE A 396 41.22 6.42 35.34
N THR A 397 41.06 6.34 36.67
CA THR A 397 41.68 5.36 37.54
C THR A 397 40.66 4.55 38.37
N GLY A 398 39.37 4.62 38.01
CA GLY A 398 38.28 3.90 38.64
C GLY A 398 36.99 4.11 37.87
N ASP A 399 35.97 3.31 38.20
CA ASP A 399 34.65 3.45 37.63
C ASP A 399 34.07 4.82 37.98
N LEU A 400 33.41 5.48 37.00
CA LEU A 400 33.06 6.87 37.11
C LEU A 400 31.66 7.13 36.48
N LYS A 401 30.89 8.03 37.09
CA LYS A 401 29.66 8.54 36.53
C LYS A 401 29.75 10.05 36.33
N ILE A 402 29.79 10.47 35.08
CA ILE A 402 29.83 11.88 34.69
C ILE A 402 28.38 12.32 34.34
N CYS A 403 27.89 13.33 35.07
CA CYS A 403 26.57 13.90 34.88
C CYS A 403 26.69 15.24 34.16
N LEU A 404 25.66 15.58 33.39
CA LEU A 404 25.53 16.89 32.75
C LEU A 404 24.62 17.79 33.60
N LEU A 405 24.92 19.08 33.60
CA LEU A 405 24.11 20.10 34.27
C LEU A 405 23.62 21.15 33.26
N TYR A 406 22.37 21.55 33.46
CA TYR A 406 21.73 22.64 32.73
C TYR A 406 21.18 23.70 33.71
N THR A 407 21.10 24.95 33.30
CA THR A 407 20.23 25.97 33.94
C THR A 407 19.03 26.20 33.04
N SER A 408 17.89 26.59 33.61
CA SER A 408 16.80 27.18 32.83
C SER A 408 17.31 28.46 32.18
N ASP A 409 17.10 28.59 30.87
CA ASP A 409 17.27 29.88 30.20
C ASP A 409 16.13 30.77 30.70
N ALA A 410 16.39 31.49 31.78
CA ALA A 410 15.49 32.54 32.17
C ALA A 410 15.64 33.64 31.15
N ALA A 411 14.68 33.81 30.26
CA ALA A 411 14.59 34.97 29.41
C ALA A 411 14.65 36.21 30.29
N ASP A 412 15.74 36.95 30.19
CA ASP A 412 15.83 38.35 30.67
C ASP A 412 14.87 39.23 29.86
#